data_f82c5aee88ebce8eb036932004a69338
#
_entry.id   f82c5aee88ebce8eb036932004a69338
#
_cell.length_a   1.000
_cell.length_b   1.000
_cell.length_c   1.000
_cell.angle_alpha   90.00
_cell.angle_beta   90.00
_cell.angle_gamma   90.00
#
_symmetry.space_group_name_H-M   'P 1'
#
loop_
_entity.id
_entity.type
_entity.pdbx_description
1 polymer ?
#
loop_
_entity_poly.entity_id
_entity_poly.type
_entity_poly.pdbx_seq_one_letter_code
_entity_poly.pdbx_strand_id
1 'polypeptide(L)'
;MPKDNSIKSVLIIGSGPIVIGQACEFDYAGSQSARSLREEGIEVILINSNPATIMTDPSMADHIYLLPLTTKSIIQILKLHPTIDAVLPTMGGQTALNLCLEADEKGIWKDFDVRLIGVDINAINITEDREQFKQLLQRIGVGAAPAKIATSFLKGKEIAQEFGFPLVIRPSFTLGGTGAAFVHNKEEFDELLTRGLEASPIHEVLIDKALVGWKE
;
A
#
# COMPACT_ATOMS: atom_id res chain seq x y z
N MET A 1 22.62 -9.71 -4.68
CA MET A 1 22.59 -10.81 -3.68
C MET A 1 22.52 -12.13 -4.44
N PRO A 2 23.13 -13.21 -3.96
CA PRO A 2 22.98 -14.50 -4.63
C PRO A 2 21.52 -14.98 -4.56
N LYS A 3 21.11 -15.78 -5.56
CA LYS A 3 19.79 -16.42 -5.60
C LYS A 3 19.57 -17.28 -4.34
N ASP A 4 18.39 -17.20 -3.74
CA ASP A 4 17.97 -18.15 -2.70
C ASP A 4 17.50 -19.46 -3.36
N ASN A 5 18.34 -20.47 -3.32
CA ASN A 5 18.05 -21.76 -3.95
C ASN A 5 16.94 -22.56 -3.24
N SER A 6 16.46 -22.12 -2.07
CA SER A 6 15.35 -22.74 -1.37
C SER A 6 14.00 -22.34 -1.96
N ILE A 7 13.93 -21.25 -2.75
CA ILE A 7 12.70 -20.79 -3.42
C ILE A 7 12.63 -21.41 -4.81
N LYS A 8 11.57 -22.16 -5.09
CA LYS A 8 11.29 -22.81 -6.36
C LYS A 8 10.04 -22.28 -7.04
N SER A 9 9.07 -21.87 -6.26
CA SER A 9 7.77 -21.44 -6.76
C SER A 9 7.27 -20.23 -5.95
N VAL A 10 6.79 -19.18 -6.64
CA VAL A 10 6.38 -17.90 -6.04
C VAL A 10 4.98 -17.52 -6.48
N LEU A 11 4.13 -17.18 -5.52
CA LEU A 11 2.83 -16.55 -5.75
C LEU A 11 3.00 -15.03 -5.81
N ILE A 12 2.69 -14.40 -6.95
CA ILE A 12 2.59 -12.95 -7.08
C ILE A 12 1.14 -12.53 -6.91
N ILE A 13 0.89 -11.54 -6.04
CA ILE A 13 -0.43 -10.93 -5.86
C ILE A 13 -0.46 -9.63 -6.66
N GLY A 14 -1.36 -9.54 -7.64
CA GLY A 14 -1.57 -8.35 -8.46
C GLY A 14 -2.40 -7.27 -7.75
N SER A 15 -2.54 -6.12 -8.39
CA SER A 15 -3.20 -4.93 -7.84
C SER A 15 -4.72 -4.92 -7.98
N GLY A 16 -5.29 -5.84 -8.73
CA GLY A 16 -6.69 -5.76 -9.13
C GLY A 16 -6.94 -4.71 -10.22
N PRO A 17 -8.16 -4.21 -10.36
CA PRO A 17 -8.47 -3.12 -11.28
C PRO A 17 -7.71 -1.86 -10.91
N ILE A 18 -7.20 -1.13 -11.92
CA ILE A 18 -6.61 0.18 -11.72
C ILE A 18 -7.73 1.15 -11.30
N VAL A 19 -7.53 1.81 -10.16
CA VAL A 19 -8.44 2.84 -9.65
C VAL A 19 -7.81 4.23 -9.79
N ILE A 20 -8.64 5.27 -9.80
CA ILE A 20 -8.18 6.66 -9.82
C ILE A 20 -7.24 6.88 -8.62
N GLY A 21 -6.05 7.41 -8.88
CA GLY A 21 -5.01 7.63 -7.87
C GLY A 21 -3.99 6.50 -7.75
N GLN A 22 -4.20 5.34 -8.39
CA GLN A 22 -3.18 4.34 -8.66
C GLN A 22 -2.63 4.57 -10.06
N ALA A 23 -1.33 4.58 -10.20
CA ALA A 23 -0.70 4.59 -11.51
C ALA A 23 -0.50 3.16 -12.04
N CYS A 24 -0.19 3.04 -13.34
CA CYS A 24 0.05 1.72 -13.95
C CYS A 24 1.39 1.08 -13.58
N GLU A 25 2.13 1.66 -12.63
CA GLU A 25 3.42 1.11 -12.17
C GLU A 25 3.29 -0.32 -11.65
N PHE A 26 2.15 -0.69 -11.06
CA PHE A 26 1.94 -2.04 -10.55
C PHE A 26 1.82 -3.08 -11.66
N ASP A 27 1.21 -2.75 -12.79
CA ASP A 27 1.17 -3.63 -13.96
C ASP A 27 2.57 -3.90 -14.51
N TYR A 28 3.37 -2.84 -14.62
CA TYR A 28 4.75 -2.95 -15.05
C TYR A 28 5.60 -3.71 -14.03
N ALA A 29 5.55 -3.32 -12.76
CA ALA A 29 6.35 -3.94 -11.69
C ALA A 29 6.04 -5.43 -11.55
N GLY A 30 4.74 -5.80 -11.58
CA GLY A 30 4.32 -7.19 -11.50
C GLY A 30 4.78 -8.02 -12.70
N SER A 31 4.67 -7.47 -13.92
CA SER A 31 5.14 -8.14 -15.14
C SER A 31 6.64 -8.33 -15.13
N GLN A 32 7.43 -7.32 -14.73
CA GLN A 32 8.87 -7.41 -14.62
C GLN A 32 9.32 -8.39 -13.54
N SER A 33 8.62 -8.42 -12.40
CA SER A 33 8.90 -9.38 -11.33
C SER A 33 8.65 -10.82 -11.77
N ALA A 34 7.54 -11.07 -12.45
CA ALA A 34 7.24 -12.39 -13.01
C ALA A 34 8.33 -12.83 -14.00
N ARG A 35 8.72 -11.93 -14.90
CA ARG A 35 9.79 -12.20 -15.85
C ARG A 35 11.12 -12.49 -15.17
N SER A 36 11.54 -11.66 -14.22
CA SER A 36 12.81 -11.83 -13.50
C SER A 36 12.85 -13.15 -12.72
N LEU A 37 11.76 -13.55 -12.07
CA LEU A 37 11.67 -14.82 -11.36
C LEU A 37 11.80 -16.01 -12.33
N ARG A 38 11.12 -15.95 -13.49
CA ARG A 38 11.23 -17.00 -14.51
C ARG A 38 12.63 -17.08 -15.14
N GLU A 39 13.28 -15.94 -15.37
CA GLU A 39 14.69 -15.92 -15.83
C GLU A 39 15.64 -16.59 -14.84
N GLU A 40 15.32 -16.54 -13.54
CA GLU A 40 16.02 -17.27 -12.47
C GLU A 40 15.58 -18.75 -12.35
N GLY A 41 14.68 -19.22 -13.20
CA GLY A 41 14.16 -20.58 -13.18
C GLY A 41 13.24 -20.88 -12.00
N ILE A 42 12.52 -19.87 -11.51
CA ILE A 42 11.50 -19.97 -10.47
C ILE A 42 10.13 -20.06 -11.15
N GLU A 43 9.31 -21.01 -10.73
CA GLU A 43 7.92 -21.13 -11.18
C GLU A 43 7.11 -19.96 -10.65
N VAL A 44 6.35 -19.29 -11.51
CA VAL A 44 5.55 -18.12 -11.16
C VAL A 44 4.07 -18.44 -11.27
N ILE A 45 3.38 -18.31 -10.14
CA ILE A 45 1.93 -18.32 -10.04
C ILE A 45 1.47 -16.88 -9.81
N LEU A 46 0.52 -16.40 -10.60
CA LEU A 46 0.01 -15.04 -10.49
C LEU A 46 -1.49 -15.04 -10.27
N ILE A 47 -1.94 -14.26 -9.28
CA ILE A 47 -3.36 -13.95 -9.08
C ILE A 47 -3.61 -12.47 -9.35
N ASN A 48 -4.60 -12.17 -10.18
CA ASN A 48 -5.11 -10.82 -10.38
C ASN A 48 -6.59 -10.88 -10.77
N SER A 49 -7.38 -9.89 -10.35
CA SER A 49 -8.79 -9.80 -10.72
C SER A 49 -9.03 -8.97 -11.99
N ASN A 50 -7.99 -8.30 -12.52
CA ASN A 50 -8.08 -7.49 -13.73
C ASN A 50 -7.69 -8.33 -14.97
N PRO A 51 -8.63 -8.59 -15.91
CA PRO A 51 -8.31 -9.32 -17.14
C PRO A 51 -7.66 -8.44 -18.22
N ALA A 52 -7.65 -7.13 -18.03
CA ALA A 52 -7.19 -6.14 -19.03
C ALA A 52 -5.83 -5.53 -18.65
N THR A 53 -4.91 -6.36 -18.16
CA THR A 53 -3.55 -5.94 -17.78
C THR A 53 -2.51 -6.83 -18.44
N ILE A 54 -1.31 -6.28 -18.67
CA ILE A 54 -0.15 -7.05 -19.16
C ILE A 54 0.18 -8.21 -18.21
N MET A 55 0.03 -8.03 -16.91
CA MET A 55 0.32 -9.08 -15.92
C MET A 55 -0.45 -10.38 -16.17
N THR A 56 -1.66 -10.29 -16.70
CA THR A 56 -2.52 -11.45 -16.95
C THR A 56 -2.42 -11.98 -18.38
N ASP A 57 -1.47 -11.50 -19.16
CA ASP A 57 -1.12 -12.13 -20.44
C ASP A 57 -0.56 -13.53 -20.18
N PRO A 58 -1.03 -14.57 -20.92
CA PRO A 58 -0.60 -15.95 -20.70
C PRO A 58 0.90 -16.19 -20.79
N SER A 59 1.65 -15.29 -21.42
CA SER A 59 3.12 -15.38 -21.51
C SER A 59 3.86 -14.89 -20.27
N MET A 60 3.19 -14.18 -19.33
CA MET A 60 3.86 -13.53 -18.21
C MET A 60 4.20 -14.46 -17.05
N ALA A 61 3.36 -15.45 -16.75
CA ALA A 61 3.58 -16.39 -15.65
C ALA A 61 3.30 -17.82 -16.10
N ASP A 62 3.76 -18.80 -15.32
CA ASP A 62 3.53 -20.21 -15.62
C ASP A 62 2.07 -20.59 -15.35
N HIS A 63 1.47 -19.97 -14.32
CA HIS A 63 0.05 -20.11 -14.00
C HIS A 63 -0.56 -18.75 -13.68
N ILE A 64 -1.71 -18.43 -14.31
CA ILE A 64 -2.43 -17.17 -14.13
C ILE A 64 -3.85 -17.45 -13.68
N TYR A 65 -4.23 -16.83 -12.56
CA TYR A 65 -5.54 -16.94 -11.97
C TYR A 65 -6.29 -15.60 -12.01
N LEU A 66 -7.30 -15.53 -12.87
CA LEU A 66 -8.24 -14.40 -12.92
C LEU A 66 -9.33 -14.63 -11.86
N LEU A 67 -9.02 -14.31 -10.61
CA LEU A 67 -9.89 -14.52 -9.46
C LEU A 67 -9.98 -13.24 -8.61
N PRO A 68 -11.07 -13.07 -7.86
CA PRO A 68 -11.14 -12.01 -6.85
C PRO A 68 -9.97 -12.10 -5.87
N LEU A 69 -9.40 -10.95 -5.51
CA LEU A 69 -8.29 -10.85 -4.55
C LEU A 69 -8.83 -11.02 -3.12
N THR A 70 -9.00 -12.27 -2.71
CA THR A 70 -9.53 -12.67 -1.40
C THR A 70 -8.71 -13.79 -0.79
N THR A 71 -8.75 -13.92 0.53
CA THR A 71 -8.09 -15.05 1.24
C THR A 71 -8.62 -16.41 0.80
N LYS A 72 -9.90 -16.50 0.40
CA LYS A 72 -10.49 -17.72 -0.17
C LYS A 72 -9.80 -18.13 -1.48
N SER A 73 -9.57 -17.17 -2.37
CA SER A 73 -8.86 -17.42 -3.64
C SER A 73 -7.41 -17.83 -3.40
N ILE A 74 -6.73 -17.20 -2.43
CA ILE A 74 -5.36 -17.58 -2.03
C ILE A 74 -5.33 -19.03 -1.56
N ILE A 75 -6.22 -19.43 -0.66
CA ILE A 75 -6.30 -20.82 -0.18
C ILE A 75 -6.56 -21.81 -1.31
N GLN A 76 -7.41 -21.46 -2.28
CA GLN A 76 -7.66 -22.31 -3.44
C GLN A 76 -6.40 -22.53 -4.28
N ILE A 77 -5.64 -21.45 -4.54
CA ILE A 77 -4.39 -21.53 -5.29
C ILE A 77 -3.33 -22.34 -4.54
N LEU A 78 -3.15 -22.11 -3.24
CA LEU A 78 -2.20 -22.83 -2.41
C LEU A 78 -2.51 -24.34 -2.34
N LYS A 79 -3.79 -24.73 -2.36
CA LYS A 79 -4.20 -26.13 -2.45
C LYS A 79 -3.92 -26.75 -3.81
N LEU A 80 -4.02 -25.99 -4.90
CA LEU A 80 -3.72 -26.44 -6.26
C LEU A 80 -2.22 -26.52 -6.51
N HIS A 81 -1.45 -25.64 -5.89
CA HIS A 81 0.00 -25.55 -6.01
C HIS A 81 0.68 -25.69 -4.65
N PRO A 82 0.74 -26.90 -4.09
CA PRO A 82 1.37 -27.15 -2.79
C PRO A 82 2.88 -26.95 -2.79
N THR A 83 3.46 -26.68 -3.94
CA THR A 83 4.89 -26.38 -4.14
C THR A 83 5.22 -24.89 -4.01
N ILE A 84 4.25 -24.02 -3.75
CA ILE A 84 4.51 -22.60 -3.54
C ILE A 84 5.31 -22.41 -2.26
N ASP A 85 6.55 -21.92 -2.40
CA ASP A 85 7.48 -21.66 -1.29
C ASP A 85 7.33 -20.24 -0.72
N ALA A 86 6.92 -19.28 -1.58
CA ALA A 86 6.90 -17.88 -1.20
C ALA A 86 5.78 -17.08 -1.86
N VAL A 87 5.43 -15.96 -1.23
CA VAL A 87 4.49 -14.96 -1.77
C VAL A 87 5.18 -13.60 -1.91
N LEU A 88 4.95 -12.93 -3.04
CA LEU A 88 5.42 -11.58 -3.34
C LEU A 88 4.23 -10.62 -3.41
N PRO A 89 3.89 -9.90 -2.33
CA PRO A 89 2.74 -9.00 -2.28
C PRO A 89 3.05 -7.58 -2.77
N THR A 90 4.31 -7.18 -2.80
CA THR A 90 4.72 -5.79 -3.04
C THR A 90 4.42 -5.27 -4.46
N MET A 91 4.11 -6.17 -5.39
CA MET A 91 3.83 -5.83 -6.78
C MET A 91 2.36 -5.47 -7.04
N GLY A 92 1.48 -5.58 -6.05
CA GLY A 92 0.04 -5.32 -6.20
C GLY A 92 -0.47 -4.12 -5.40
N GLY A 93 0.43 -3.25 -4.91
CA GLY A 93 0.06 -2.06 -4.12
C GLY A 93 -0.71 -2.39 -2.86
N GLN A 94 -1.48 -1.41 -2.37
CA GLN A 94 -2.21 -1.52 -1.11
C GLN A 94 -3.19 -2.71 -1.08
N THR A 95 -3.81 -3.03 -2.20
CA THR A 95 -4.75 -4.17 -2.30
C THR A 95 -4.03 -5.49 -1.95
N ALA A 96 -2.86 -5.70 -2.51
CA ALA A 96 -2.08 -6.92 -2.26
C ALA A 96 -1.49 -6.94 -0.85
N LEU A 97 -1.01 -5.81 -0.34
CA LEU A 97 -0.49 -5.70 1.03
C LEU A 97 -1.59 -6.00 2.06
N ASN A 98 -2.77 -5.41 1.90
CA ASN A 98 -3.91 -5.65 2.79
C ASN A 98 -4.34 -7.12 2.76
N LEU A 99 -4.42 -7.73 1.56
CA LEU A 99 -4.74 -9.15 1.42
C LEU A 99 -3.68 -10.04 2.08
N CYS A 100 -2.40 -9.64 1.98
CA CYS A 100 -1.30 -10.35 2.60
C CYS A 100 -1.38 -10.32 4.13
N LEU A 101 -1.71 -9.16 4.73
CA LEU A 101 -1.94 -9.00 6.16
C LEU A 101 -3.14 -9.84 6.63
N GLU A 102 -4.27 -9.76 5.91
CA GLU A 102 -5.46 -10.56 6.23
C GLU A 102 -5.17 -12.07 6.19
N ALA A 103 -4.35 -12.51 5.24
CA ALA A 103 -3.95 -13.92 5.14
C ALA A 103 -3.01 -14.33 6.29
N ASP A 104 -2.13 -13.44 6.73
CA ASP A 104 -1.27 -13.68 7.90
C ASP A 104 -2.06 -13.76 9.20
N GLU A 105 -2.98 -12.82 9.45
CA GLU A 105 -3.88 -12.82 10.60
C GLU A 105 -4.71 -14.11 10.70
N LYS A 106 -5.07 -14.70 9.55
CA LYS A 106 -5.78 -15.99 9.47
C LYS A 106 -4.85 -17.21 9.54
N GLY A 107 -3.54 -16.99 9.69
CA GLY A 107 -2.54 -18.06 9.77
C GLY A 107 -2.28 -18.81 8.46
N ILE A 108 -2.77 -18.29 7.31
CA ILE A 108 -2.71 -18.98 6.01
C ILE A 108 -1.27 -19.24 5.59
N TRP A 109 -0.41 -18.25 5.70
CA TRP A 109 1.00 -18.41 5.30
C TRP A 109 1.71 -19.50 6.10
N LYS A 110 1.43 -19.56 7.41
CA LYS A 110 1.97 -20.58 8.30
C LYS A 110 1.40 -21.97 8.00
N ASP A 111 0.09 -22.07 7.76
CA ASP A 111 -0.59 -23.35 7.52
C ASP A 111 -0.12 -24.02 6.22
N PHE A 112 0.32 -23.23 5.24
CA PHE A 112 0.83 -23.72 3.96
C PHE A 112 2.37 -23.64 3.83
N ASP A 113 3.08 -23.25 4.89
CA ASP A 113 4.55 -23.06 4.92
C ASP A 113 5.08 -22.10 3.82
N VAL A 114 4.34 -21.01 3.58
CA VAL A 114 4.66 -20.00 2.56
C VAL A 114 5.36 -18.81 3.19
N ARG A 115 6.54 -18.45 2.68
CA ARG A 115 7.31 -17.29 3.16
C ARG A 115 6.93 -16.01 2.43
N LEU A 116 6.88 -14.88 3.13
CA LEU A 116 6.82 -13.58 2.49
C LEU A 116 8.21 -13.19 1.97
N ILE A 117 8.26 -12.67 0.74
CA ILE A 117 9.47 -12.12 0.14
C ILE A 117 9.24 -10.68 -0.34
N GLY A 118 10.32 -9.90 -0.38
CA GLY A 118 10.29 -8.48 -0.72
C GLY A 118 9.94 -7.57 0.46
N VAL A 119 9.14 -8.04 1.40
CA VAL A 119 8.73 -7.32 2.63
C VAL A 119 8.35 -8.35 3.70
N ASP A 120 8.47 -8.01 4.95
CA ASP A 120 7.91 -8.78 6.07
C ASP A 120 6.65 -8.12 6.67
N ILE A 121 5.85 -8.90 7.39
CA ILE A 121 4.58 -8.44 7.99
C ILE A 121 4.78 -7.25 8.94
N ASN A 122 5.85 -7.26 9.73
CA ASN A 122 6.12 -6.17 10.66
C ASN A 122 6.47 -4.88 9.92
N ALA A 123 7.24 -4.97 8.83
CA ALA A 123 7.54 -3.81 7.98
C ALA A 123 6.26 -3.24 7.34
N ILE A 124 5.35 -4.09 6.85
CA ILE A 124 4.06 -3.62 6.32
C ILE A 124 3.29 -2.88 7.41
N ASN A 125 3.12 -3.47 8.59
CA ASN A 125 2.39 -2.85 9.69
C ASN A 125 2.98 -1.49 10.10
N ILE A 126 4.31 -1.41 10.24
CA ILE A 126 4.98 -0.15 10.63
C ILE A 126 4.82 0.93 9.55
N THR A 127 4.91 0.57 8.27
CA THR A 127 4.87 1.55 7.18
C THR A 127 3.46 2.01 6.85
N GLU A 128 2.45 1.16 7.06
CA GLU A 128 1.05 1.48 6.80
C GLU A 128 0.39 2.23 7.97
N ASP A 129 0.84 1.98 9.20
CA ASP A 129 0.36 2.67 10.39
C ASP A 129 1.16 3.96 10.63
N ARG A 130 0.48 5.11 10.50
CA ARG A 130 1.11 6.44 10.60
C ARG A 130 1.77 6.69 11.96
N GLU A 131 1.17 6.20 13.04
CA GLU A 131 1.73 6.41 14.39
C GLU A 131 2.96 5.52 14.61
N GLN A 132 2.92 4.26 14.19
CA GLN A 132 4.07 3.37 14.24
C GLN A 132 5.23 3.88 13.37
N PHE A 133 4.91 4.38 12.17
CA PHE A 133 5.92 4.98 11.29
C PHE A 133 6.57 6.21 11.92
N LYS A 134 5.78 7.11 12.53
CA LYS A 134 6.29 8.26 13.27
C LYS A 134 7.20 7.86 14.42
N GLN A 135 6.81 6.85 15.20
CA GLN A 135 7.64 6.31 16.29
C GLN A 135 8.95 5.70 15.75
N LEU A 136 8.89 5.01 14.61
CA LEU A 136 10.09 4.52 13.93
C LEU A 136 11.04 5.66 13.58
N LEU A 137 10.53 6.73 12.93
CA LEU A 137 11.34 7.88 12.55
C LEU A 137 11.99 8.55 13.76
N GLN A 138 11.25 8.71 14.86
CA GLN A 138 11.80 9.24 16.11
C GLN A 138 12.93 8.36 16.68
N ARG A 139 12.72 7.03 16.66
CA ARG A 139 13.71 6.06 17.16
C ARG A 139 15.01 6.06 16.38
N ILE A 140 14.94 6.25 15.06
CA ILE A 140 16.14 6.30 14.21
C ILE A 140 16.71 7.72 14.03
N GLY A 141 16.14 8.73 14.71
CA GLY A 141 16.62 10.10 14.67
C GLY A 141 16.36 10.84 13.35
N VAL A 142 15.39 10.38 12.57
CA VAL A 142 14.99 11.04 11.31
C VAL A 142 13.86 12.02 11.60
N GLY A 143 14.02 13.26 11.15
CA GLY A 143 12.98 14.29 11.25
C GLY A 143 11.78 13.99 10.34
N ALA A 144 10.58 14.25 10.85
CA ALA A 144 9.35 14.24 10.06
C ALA A 144 8.66 15.59 10.16
N ALA A 145 7.91 15.97 9.15
CA ALA A 145 7.05 17.16 9.24
C ALA A 145 6.09 17.00 10.43
N PRO A 146 5.91 18.03 11.27
CA PRO A 146 4.89 18.00 12.30
C PRO A 146 3.52 17.75 11.66
N ALA A 147 2.82 16.74 12.16
CA ALA A 147 1.51 16.34 11.67
C ALA A 147 0.60 15.96 12.83
N LYS A 148 -0.68 16.33 12.74
CA LYS A 148 -1.71 15.98 13.72
C LYS A 148 -3.03 15.68 13.04
N ILE A 149 -3.78 14.77 13.63
CA ILE A 149 -5.13 14.39 13.17
C ILE A 149 -6.16 15.35 13.76
N ALA A 150 -7.09 15.80 12.91
CA ALA A 150 -8.28 16.53 13.30
C ALA A 150 -9.54 15.78 12.87
N THR A 151 -10.42 15.50 13.84
CA THR A 151 -11.73 14.86 13.64
C THR A 151 -12.88 15.87 13.79
N SER A 152 -12.55 17.13 13.91
CA SER A 152 -13.51 18.23 14.00
C SER A 152 -12.89 19.55 13.56
N PHE A 153 -13.74 20.48 13.17
CA PHE A 153 -13.33 21.82 12.78
C PHE A 153 -12.58 22.56 13.91
N LEU A 154 -13.05 22.45 15.16
CA LEU A 154 -12.39 23.07 16.32
C LEU A 154 -10.98 22.50 16.52
N LYS A 155 -10.84 21.17 16.44
CA LYS A 155 -9.53 20.53 16.57
C LYS A 155 -8.58 20.95 15.47
N GLY A 156 -9.07 21.09 14.25
CA GLY A 156 -8.27 21.61 13.13
C GLY A 156 -7.76 23.03 13.38
N LYS A 157 -8.60 23.92 13.94
CA LYS A 157 -8.18 25.27 14.30
C LYS A 157 -7.11 25.32 15.38
N GLU A 158 -7.19 24.48 16.39
CA GLU A 158 -6.14 24.36 17.42
C GLU A 158 -4.80 23.96 16.79
N ILE A 159 -4.82 22.96 15.90
CA ILE A 159 -3.62 22.50 15.20
C ILE A 159 -3.04 23.60 14.31
N ALA A 160 -3.91 24.33 13.59
CA ALA A 160 -3.44 25.42 12.74
C ALA A 160 -2.82 26.57 13.53
N GLN A 161 -3.36 26.88 14.73
CA GLN A 161 -2.75 27.86 15.63
C GLN A 161 -1.38 27.42 16.15
N GLU A 162 -1.22 26.12 16.44
CA GLU A 162 0.04 25.56 16.93
C GLU A 162 1.12 25.53 15.83
N PHE A 163 0.77 25.06 14.63
CA PHE A 163 1.72 24.87 13.55
C PHE A 163 2.03 26.15 12.76
N GLY A 164 1.09 27.09 12.74
CA GLY A 164 1.14 28.25 11.83
C GLY A 164 1.07 27.82 10.36
N PHE A 165 0.97 28.80 9.47
CA PHE A 165 0.90 28.58 8.02
C PHE A 165 2.29 28.64 7.36
N PRO A 166 2.48 28.03 6.17
CA PRO A 166 1.52 27.23 5.41
C PRO A 166 1.34 25.81 5.96
N LEU A 167 0.18 25.20 5.64
CA LEU A 167 -0.23 23.87 6.05
C LEU A 167 -0.65 23.01 4.85
N VAL A 168 -0.68 21.70 5.04
CA VAL A 168 -1.30 20.76 4.11
C VAL A 168 -2.41 20.01 4.83
N ILE A 169 -3.60 19.96 4.25
CA ILE A 169 -4.74 19.19 4.75
C ILE A 169 -4.88 17.96 3.86
N ARG A 170 -4.92 16.78 4.46
CA ARG A 170 -5.10 15.50 3.76
C ARG A 170 -6.23 14.71 4.40
N PRO A 171 -7.39 14.55 3.74
CA PRO A 171 -8.46 13.71 4.24
C PRO A 171 -8.02 12.25 4.39
N SER A 172 -8.48 11.60 5.44
CA SER A 172 -8.25 10.17 5.65
C SER A 172 -9.15 9.35 4.74
N PHE A 173 -8.65 8.20 4.26
CA PHE A 173 -9.38 7.25 3.40
C PHE A 173 -9.89 7.83 2.08
N THR A 174 -9.19 8.81 1.51
CA THR A 174 -9.45 9.32 0.16
C THR A 174 -8.35 8.90 -0.81
N LEU A 175 -8.71 8.77 -2.08
CA LEU A 175 -7.79 8.42 -3.16
C LEU A 175 -7.63 9.59 -4.13
N GLY A 176 -6.48 9.65 -4.80
CA GLY A 176 -6.22 10.64 -5.85
C GLY A 176 -6.19 12.09 -5.37
N GLY A 177 -5.88 12.32 -4.10
CA GLY A 177 -5.82 13.67 -3.54
C GLY A 177 -7.18 14.34 -3.33
N THR A 178 -8.28 13.59 -3.39
CA THR A 178 -9.64 14.14 -3.19
C THR A 178 -9.75 14.86 -1.87
N GLY A 179 -10.13 16.14 -1.89
CA GLY A 179 -10.26 17.00 -0.71
C GLY A 179 -8.93 17.44 -0.08
N ALA A 180 -7.78 16.99 -0.59
CA ALA A 180 -6.48 17.47 -0.15
C ALA A 180 -6.28 18.93 -0.57
N ALA A 181 -5.65 19.73 0.29
CA ALA A 181 -5.43 21.14 0.04
C ALA A 181 -4.11 21.63 0.64
N PHE A 182 -3.43 22.50 -0.10
CA PHE A 182 -2.36 23.34 0.42
C PHE A 182 -2.96 24.65 0.90
N VAL A 183 -2.67 25.04 2.13
CA VAL A 183 -3.26 26.20 2.81
C VAL A 183 -2.19 27.22 3.10
N HIS A 184 -2.23 28.34 2.41
CA HIS A 184 -1.21 29.38 2.53
C HIS A 184 -1.40 30.27 3.75
N ASN A 185 -2.65 30.54 4.13
CA ASN A 185 -3.02 31.53 5.13
C ASN A 185 -4.30 31.12 5.88
N LYS A 186 -4.63 31.94 6.87
CA LYS A 186 -5.79 31.72 7.73
C LYS A 186 -7.13 31.91 7.01
N GLU A 187 -7.16 32.78 6.01
CA GLU A 187 -8.38 33.14 5.27
C GLU A 187 -8.94 31.95 4.49
N GLU A 188 -8.02 31.10 3.94
CA GLU A 188 -8.37 29.91 3.17
C GLU A 188 -8.68 28.68 4.07
N PHE A 189 -8.16 28.69 5.30
CA PHE A 189 -8.11 27.51 6.15
C PHE A 189 -9.51 26.98 6.48
N ASP A 190 -10.43 27.84 6.87
CA ASP A 190 -11.75 27.42 7.37
C ASP A 190 -12.56 26.69 6.29
N GLU A 191 -12.53 27.18 5.04
CA GLU A 191 -13.19 26.55 3.90
C GLU A 191 -12.52 25.21 3.53
N LEU A 192 -11.19 25.22 3.41
CA LEU A 192 -10.43 24.03 3.00
C LEU A 192 -10.47 22.93 4.05
N LEU A 193 -10.49 23.28 5.35
CA LEU A 193 -10.65 22.31 6.42
C LEU A 193 -12.04 21.67 6.40
N THR A 194 -13.09 22.47 6.21
CA THR A 194 -14.46 21.97 6.11
C THR A 194 -14.60 21.00 4.95
N ARG A 195 -14.10 21.37 3.77
CA ARG A 195 -14.10 20.52 2.58
C ARG A 195 -13.31 19.22 2.78
N GLY A 196 -12.18 19.33 3.47
CA GLY A 196 -11.35 18.15 3.79
C GLY A 196 -12.08 17.18 4.73
N LEU A 197 -12.71 17.67 5.80
CA LEU A 197 -13.48 16.85 6.72
C LEU A 197 -14.69 16.18 6.04
N GLU A 198 -15.39 16.90 5.16
CA GLU A 198 -16.52 16.37 4.38
C GLU A 198 -16.09 15.31 3.36
N ALA A 199 -14.90 15.45 2.77
CA ALA A 199 -14.37 14.50 1.81
C ALA A 199 -13.97 13.16 2.44
N SER A 200 -13.64 13.15 3.74
CA SER A 200 -13.28 11.93 4.46
C SER A 200 -14.52 11.14 4.88
N PRO A 201 -14.64 9.84 4.54
CA PRO A 201 -15.77 9.00 4.97
C PRO A 201 -15.94 8.91 6.49
N ILE A 202 -14.88 9.17 7.25
CA ILE A 202 -14.87 9.14 8.72
C ILE A 202 -14.73 10.53 9.34
N HIS A 203 -14.88 11.60 8.53
CA HIS A 203 -14.73 13.00 8.97
C HIS A 203 -13.40 13.27 9.68
N GLU A 204 -12.31 12.77 9.12
CA GLU A 204 -10.97 12.91 9.65
C GLU A 204 -10.00 13.46 8.62
N VAL A 205 -9.17 14.42 9.03
CA VAL A 205 -8.08 14.95 8.21
C VAL A 205 -6.76 14.90 8.96
N LEU A 206 -5.67 14.65 8.25
CA LEU A 206 -4.33 14.93 8.73
C LEU A 206 -3.96 16.35 8.32
N ILE A 207 -3.47 17.13 9.27
CA ILE A 207 -2.94 18.48 9.04
C ILE A 207 -1.44 18.43 9.24
N ASP A 208 -0.68 18.70 8.19
CA ASP A 208 0.77 18.72 8.19
C ASP A 208 1.30 20.15 8.11
N LYS A 209 2.42 20.42 8.76
CA LYS A 209 3.23 21.60 8.50
C LYS A 209 3.81 21.49 7.09
N ALA A 210 3.53 22.47 6.22
CA ALA A 210 4.09 22.45 4.88
C ALA A 210 5.59 22.75 4.88
N LEU A 211 6.37 21.93 4.16
CA LEU A 211 7.83 22.06 4.03
C LEU A 211 8.17 22.80 2.73
N VAL A 212 7.71 24.06 2.63
CA VAL A 212 7.96 24.89 1.43
C VAL A 212 9.42 25.22 1.31
N GLY A 213 9.97 25.04 0.10
CA GLY A 213 11.38 25.36 -0.22
C GLY A 213 12.38 24.28 0.20
N TRP A 214 11.93 23.17 0.74
CA TRP A 214 12.78 22.01 0.95
C TRP A 214 13.02 21.30 -0.39
N LYS A 215 14.16 20.62 -0.49
CA LYS A 215 14.46 19.79 -1.64
C LYS A 215 13.72 18.45 -1.50
N GLU A 216 12.97 18.09 -2.52
CA GLU A 216 12.38 16.76 -2.70
C GLU A 216 13.28 15.88 -3.59
#